data_c8e8f933da4ade74c57284c691207da9
#
_entry.id   c8e8f933da4ade74c57284c691207da9
#
_cell.length_a   1.000
_cell.length_b   1.000
_cell.length_c   1.000
_cell.angle_alpha   90.00
_cell.angle_beta   90.00
_cell.angle_gamma   90.00
#
_symmetry.space_group_name_H-M   'P 1'
#
loop_
_entity.id
_entity.type
_entity.pdbx_description
1 polymer ?
#
loop_
_entity_poly.entity_id
_entity_poly.type
_entity_poly.pdbx_seq_one_letter_code
_entity_poly.pdbx_strand_id
1 'polypeptide(L)'
;NYLNIWICDITSGASGGLITDGYAYLPYGGTAGTSIDGLVVDYDYGLDAGARVATHEIGHYLGLDHPWADGGCSSDDGIDDTPVTDQPTYSCANPGLMRCNTLTQYENFMDYANCVVMFTTDQSAQMNNVLSSLRPGLLTNNACGTVIPGPCVPTSSNGTGLGDFIDGVQLGSISNLNSGGTSGATYNNYTAQFITQLQRGGSDTLTITSGTFAPDRFAAWIDMDRDGLFEASEKLGEFTNT
;
A
#
# COMPACT_ATOMS: atom_id res chain seq x y z
N ASN A 1 3.68 5.81 -18.31
CA ASN A 1 2.86 4.88 -17.55
C ASN A 1 3.49 4.50 -16.21
N TYR A 2 4.18 5.44 -15.57
CA TYR A 2 4.80 5.29 -14.24
C TYR A 2 4.45 6.50 -13.41
N LEU A 3 4.37 6.34 -12.10
CA LEU A 3 4.45 7.47 -11.18
C LEU A 3 5.93 7.84 -11.05
N ASN A 4 6.28 9.07 -11.42
CA ASN A 4 7.62 9.60 -11.20
C ASN A 4 7.66 10.28 -9.84
N ILE A 5 8.68 9.94 -9.06
CA ILE A 5 8.94 10.57 -7.76
C ILE A 5 10.38 11.11 -7.82
N TRP A 6 10.52 12.41 -7.70
CA TRP A 6 11.82 13.07 -7.60
C TRP A 6 12.09 13.42 -6.14
N ILE A 7 13.19 12.90 -5.61
CA ILE A 7 13.64 13.17 -4.25
C ILE A 7 14.86 14.08 -4.37
N CYS A 8 14.76 15.31 -3.91
CA CYS A 8 15.81 16.30 -4.03
C CYS A 8 15.72 17.35 -2.93
N ASP A 9 16.76 18.15 -2.78
CA ASP A 9 16.76 19.32 -1.91
C ASP A 9 16.05 20.47 -2.63
N ILE A 10 14.82 20.79 -2.19
CA ILE A 10 14.04 21.91 -2.74
C ILE A 10 13.94 23.08 -1.78
N THR A 11 14.49 22.94 -0.57
CA THR A 11 14.48 23.98 0.47
C THR A 11 15.79 24.77 0.51
N SER A 12 16.90 24.18 0.04
CA SER A 12 18.20 24.85 0.09
C SER A 12 18.24 26.06 -0.83
N GLY A 13 18.38 27.22 -0.22
CA GLY A 13 18.46 28.51 -0.92
C GLY A 13 17.16 29.32 -0.96
N ALA A 14 16.08 28.86 -0.39
CA ALA A 14 14.87 29.65 -0.18
C ALA A 14 15.12 30.73 0.89
N SER A 15 15.65 31.88 0.47
CA SER A 15 15.73 33.06 1.33
C SER A 15 14.32 33.62 1.50
N GLY A 16 13.62 33.24 2.61
CA GLY A 16 12.32 33.82 2.90
C GLY A 16 11.36 33.03 3.76
N GLY A 17 11.74 31.85 4.25
CA GLY A 17 11.00 31.18 5.29
C GLY A 17 9.77 30.36 4.87
N LEU A 18 9.52 30.20 3.58
CA LEU A 18 8.54 29.21 3.10
C LEU A 18 9.32 27.93 2.77
N ILE A 19 9.13 26.91 3.58
CA ILE A 19 9.62 25.57 3.33
C ILE A 19 8.59 24.89 2.45
N THR A 20 9.03 24.38 1.30
CA THR A 20 8.22 23.51 0.44
C THR A 20 8.71 22.09 0.67
N ASP A 21 7.91 21.29 1.34
CA ASP A 21 8.27 19.90 1.67
C ASP A 21 8.06 18.95 0.49
N GLY A 22 7.16 19.32 -0.43
CA GLY A 22 6.87 18.60 -1.65
C GLY A 22 5.91 19.37 -2.55
N TYR A 23 5.72 18.90 -3.77
CA TYR A 23 4.64 19.35 -4.66
C TYR A 23 4.34 18.30 -5.73
N ALA A 24 3.09 18.29 -6.20
CA ALA A 24 2.67 17.55 -7.37
C ALA A 24 1.76 18.42 -8.25
N TYR A 25 1.71 18.09 -9.54
CA TYR A 25 0.77 18.72 -10.44
C TYR A 25 -0.53 17.93 -10.49
N LEU A 26 -1.65 18.64 -10.42
CA LEU A 26 -2.96 18.05 -10.66
C LEU A 26 -3.02 17.44 -12.08
N PRO A 27 -3.75 16.35 -12.29
CA PRO A 27 -3.79 15.62 -13.57
C PRO A 27 -4.53 16.37 -14.68
N TYR A 28 -5.12 17.52 -14.38
CA TYR A 28 -5.98 18.28 -15.26
C TYR A 28 -5.18 19.22 -16.18
N GLY A 29 -5.86 19.79 -17.20
CA GLY A 29 -5.24 20.77 -18.11
C GLY A 29 -4.14 20.19 -19.00
N GLY A 30 -4.08 18.86 -19.17
CA GLY A 30 -3.10 18.21 -20.05
C GLY A 30 -1.77 17.87 -19.36
N THR A 31 -1.70 17.92 -18.04
CA THR A 31 -0.48 17.60 -17.28
C THR A 31 -0.20 16.10 -17.28
N ALA A 32 -1.25 15.28 -17.20
CA ALA A 32 -1.12 13.83 -17.15
C ALA A 32 -0.35 13.26 -18.36
N GLY A 33 0.71 12.49 -18.10
CA GLY A 33 1.55 11.87 -19.12
C GLY A 33 2.64 12.77 -19.72
N THR A 34 2.83 13.99 -19.22
CA THR A 34 3.92 14.88 -19.63
C THR A 34 5.21 14.63 -18.86
N SER A 35 6.28 15.35 -19.19
CA SER A 35 7.58 15.24 -18.51
C SER A 35 7.56 15.78 -17.06
N ILE A 36 6.55 16.55 -16.68
CA ILE A 36 6.37 17.07 -15.32
C ILE A 36 5.33 16.27 -14.53
N ASP A 37 4.79 15.20 -15.11
CA ASP A 37 3.77 14.38 -14.49
C ASP A 37 4.38 13.46 -13.43
N GLY A 38 4.21 13.82 -12.17
CA GLY A 38 4.77 13.14 -11.01
C GLY A 38 4.74 14.03 -9.78
N LEU A 39 5.50 13.64 -8.78
CA LEU A 39 5.65 14.42 -7.56
C LEU A 39 7.12 14.64 -7.21
N VAL A 40 7.39 15.74 -6.55
CA VAL A 40 8.69 16.10 -5.98
C VAL A 40 8.57 16.13 -4.47
N VAL A 41 9.53 15.54 -3.78
CA VAL A 41 9.55 15.46 -2.32
C VAL A 41 10.93 15.91 -1.84
N ASP A 42 10.96 16.79 -0.85
CA ASP A 42 12.21 17.17 -0.20
C ASP A 42 12.79 15.98 0.57
N TYR A 43 14.10 15.76 0.46
CA TYR A 43 14.72 14.59 1.07
C TYR A 43 14.80 14.69 2.61
N ASP A 44 14.89 15.91 3.16
CA ASP A 44 15.01 16.12 4.61
C ASP A 44 13.64 16.08 5.31
N TYR A 45 12.61 16.61 4.66
CA TYR A 45 11.28 16.77 5.25
C TYR A 45 10.26 15.78 4.69
N GLY A 46 10.31 15.54 3.40
CA GLY A 46 9.30 14.74 2.73
C GLY A 46 9.38 13.24 2.97
N LEU A 47 10.51 12.75 3.45
CA LEU A 47 10.75 11.34 3.77
C LEU A 47 10.65 11.04 5.27
N ASP A 48 10.42 12.05 6.13
CA ASP A 48 10.15 11.81 7.53
C ASP A 48 8.86 11.02 7.69
N ALA A 49 8.92 9.89 8.39
CA ALA A 49 7.79 8.98 8.62
C ALA A 49 6.59 9.67 9.31
N GLY A 50 6.80 10.82 9.95
CA GLY A 50 5.77 11.64 10.57
C GLY A 50 5.11 12.65 9.62
N ALA A 51 5.82 13.10 8.60
CA ALA A 51 5.39 14.24 7.79
C ALA A 51 4.31 13.90 6.75
N ARG A 52 4.26 12.65 6.27
CA ARG A 52 3.24 12.19 5.31
C ARG A 52 3.18 12.99 3.99
N VAL A 53 4.23 13.75 3.66
CA VAL A 53 4.29 14.62 2.48
C VAL A 53 4.07 13.83 1.20
N ALA A 54 4.76 12.71 1.01
CA ALA A 54 4.57 11.89 -0.18
C ALA A 54 3.12 11.41 -0.35
N THR A 55 2.42 11.10 0.75
CA THR A 55 1.00 10.71 0.72
C THR A 55 0.12 11.89 0.29
N HIS A 56 0.40 13.09 0.79
CA HIS A 56 -0.26 14.33 0.38
C HIS A 56 -0.07 14.59 -1.12
N GLU A 57 1.16 14.53 -1.60
CA GLU A 57 1.48 14.77 -3.01
C GLU A 57 0.87 13.72 -3.95
N ILE A 58 0.73 12.47 -3.49
CA ILE A 58 -0.02 11.43 -4.23
C ILE A 58 -1.50 11.82 -4.33
N GLY A 59 -2.08 12.43 -3.31
CA GLY A 59 -3.44 12.98 -3.38
C GLY A 59 -3.59 13.97 -4.52
N HIS A 60 -2.70 14.97 -4.63
CA HIS A 60 -2.68 15.92 -5.75
C HIS A 60 -2.45 15.23 -7.10
N TYR A 61 -1.49 14.34 -7.17
CA TYR A 61 -1.23 13.56 -8.38
C TYR A 61 -2.47 12.79 -8.84
N LEU A 62 -3.31 12.35 -7.90
CA LEU A 62 -4.57 11.66 -8.16
C LEU A 62 -5.80 12.59 -8.17
N GLY A 63 -5.58 13.90 -8.27
CA GLY A 63 -6.61 14.88 -8.59
C GLY A 63 -7.36 15.48 -7.40
N LEU A 64 -6.81 15.36 -6.19
CA LEU A 64 -7.35 16.05 -5.02
C LEU A 64 -6.74 17.44 -4.89
N ASP A 65 -7.56 18.41 -4.57
CA ASP A 65 -7.14 19.76 -4.17
C ASP A 65 -7.07 19.86 -2.64
N HIS A 66 -6.57 20.99 -2.14
CA HIS A 66 -6.63 21.28 -0.72
C HIS A 66 -8.06 21.59 -0.28
N PRO A 67 -8.50 21.22 0.94
CA PRO A 67 -9.85 21.51 1.41
C PRO A 67 -10.22 22.99 1.48
N TRP A 68 -9.24 23.91 1.43
CA TRP A 68 -9.48 25.36 1.39
C TRP A 68 -9.49 25.93 -0.03
N ALA A 69 -9.15 25.17 -1.05
CA ALA A 69 -9.19 25.54 -2.48
C ALA A 69 -8.72 26.97 -2.80
N ASP A 70 -7.78 27.50 -1.99
CA ASP A 70 -7.17 28.84 -2.10
C ASP A 70 -8.13 30.03 -2.13
N GLY A 71 -9.40 29.85 -1.75
CA GLY A 71 -10.45 30.88 -1.84
C GLY A 71 -11.21 31.19 -0.55
N GLY A 72 -10.78 30.69 0.59
CA GLY A 72 -11.47 30.88 1.87
C GLY A 72 -12.84 30.16 1.90
N CYS A 73 -13.72 30.57 2.81
CA CYS A 73 -15.01 29.90 3.02
C CYS A 73 -16.00 29.95 1.84
N SER A 74 -15.64 30.57 0.74
CA SER A 74 -16.45 30.59 -0.48
C SER A 74 -15.94 29.64 -1.56
N SER A 75 -14.83 28.98 -1.32
CA SER A 75 -14.24 27.97 -2.19
C SER A 75 -14.40 26.58 -1.62
N ASP A 76 -14.35 25.59 -2.49
CA ASP A 76 -14.57 24.20 -2.18
C ASP A 76 -13.63 23.35 -3.04
N ASP A 77 -13.06 22.27 -2.50
CA ASP A 77 -12.23 21.35 -3.25
C ASP A 77 -13.01 20.44 -4.21
N GLY A 78 -14.34 20.57 -4.23
CA GLY A 78 -15.24 19.79 -5.07
C GLY A 78 -15.52 18.37 -4.56
N ILE A 79 -15.21 18.09 -3.30
CA ILE A 79 -15.43 16.79 -2.65
C ILE A 79 -16.50 16.95 -1.56
N ASP A 80 -17.63 16.30 -1.71
CA ASP A 80 -18.83 16.54 -0.89
C ASP A 80 -18.64 16.19 0.59
N ASP A 81 -17.79 15.23 0.92
CA ASP A 81 -17.53 14.76 2.30
C ASP A 81 -16.28 15.37 2.95
N THR A 82 -15.65 16.37 2.31
CA THR A 82 -14.62 17.23 2.91
C THR A 82 -15.26 18.54 3.40
N PRO A 83 -15.18 18.88 4.69
CA PRO A 83 -15.72 20.14 5.20
C PRO A 83 -14.95 21.36 4.65
N VAL A 84 -15.66 22.35 4.15
CA VAL A 84 -15.07 23.60 3.69
C VAL A 84 -14.26 24.25 4.82
N THR A 85 -13.03 24.60 4.52
CA THR A 85 -12.14 25.33 5.43
C THR A 85 -11.51 26.54 4.72
N ASP A 86 -11.09 27.56 5.45
CA ASP A 86 -10.56 28.80 4.90
C ASP A 86 -9.05 28.85 4.79
N GLN A 87 -8.36 27.89 5.42
CA GLN A 87 -6.89 27.85 5.46
C GLN A 87 -6.39 26.50 6.00
N PRO A 88 -5.11 26.18 5.79
CA PRO A 88 -4.51 24.96 6.32
C PRO A 88 -4.41 24.96 7.85
N THR A 89 -4.33 23.78 8.42
CA THR A 89 -4.00 23.53 9.81
C THR A 89 -2.57 22.98 9.88
N TYR A 90 -1.72 23.56 10.73
CA TYR A 90 -0.30 23.14 10.83
C TYR A 90 0.02 22.30 12.07
N SER A 91 -0.92 22.10 12.95
CA SER A 91 -0.72 21.32 14.19
C SER A 91 -1.95 20.51 14.51
N CYS A 92 -1.78 19.44 15.27
CA CYS A 92 -2.90 18.70 15.81
C CYS A 92 -3.73 19.59 16.73
N ALA A 93 -4.82 20.05 16.20
CA ALA A 93 -5.69 20.98 16.86
C ALA A 93 -6.62 20.26 17.85
N ASN A 94 -7.36 21.05 18.58
CA ASN A 94 -8.48 20.57 19.39
C ASN A 94 -9.52 19.86 18.49
N PRO A 95 -10.04 18.69 18.86
CA PRO A 95 -11.09 17.98 18.12
C PRO A 95 -12.35 18.79 17.79
N GLY A 96 -12.53 19.95 18.43
CA GLY A 96 -13.61 20.88 18.15
C GLY A 96 -13.24 22.09 17.28
N LEU A 97 -12.13 22.03 16.52
CA LEU A 97 -11.75 23.15 15.65
C LEU A 97 -12.81 23.39 14.59
N MET A 98 -13.38 24.59 14.61
CA MET A 98 -14.38 25.03 13.64
C MET A 98 -13.79 26.06 12.68
N ARG A 99 -13.98 25.84 11.36
CA ARG A 99 -13.69 26.81 10.31
C ARG A 99 -14.88 26.86 9.35
N CYS A 100 -15.15 27.98 8.78
CA CYS A 100 -16.30 28.16 7.86
C CYS A 100 -17.64 27.63 8.42
N ASN A 101 -17.84 27.66 9.74
CA ASN A 101 -18.99 27.13 10.47
C ASN A 101 -19.14 25.58 10.39
N THR A 102 -18.12 24.87 9.96
CA THR A 102 -18.03 23.41 9.92
C THR A 102 -16.91 22.91 10.83
N LEU A 103 -17.01 21.65 11.29
CA LEU A 103 -15.94 21.01 12.00
C LEU A 103 -14.81 20.71 11.01
N THR A 104 -13.61 21.22 11.30
CA THR A 104 -12.44 21.01 10.41
C THR A 104 -11.93 19.60 10.51
N GLN A 105 -11.70 18.99 9.35
CA GLN A 105 -11.16 17.62 9.21
C GLN A 105 -9.65 17.66 9.01
N TYR A 106 -8.92 18.21 9.99
CA TYR A 106 -7.46 18.40 9.90
C TYR A 106 -6.65 17.09 9.91
N GLU A 107 -7.29 15.95 10.19
CA GLU A 107 -6.67 14.62 10.05
C GLU A 107 -6.62 14.12 8.59
N ASN A 108 -7.21 14.87 7.67
CA ASN A 108 -7.19 14.58 6.24
C ASN A 108 -5.78 14.76 5.67
N PHE A 109 -5.30 13.81 4.86
CA PHE A 109 -4.00 13.90 4.21
C PHE A 109 -3.84 15.15 3.32
N MET A 110 -4.94 15.76 2.85
CA MET A 110 -4.88 17.00 2.07
C MET A 110 -4.80 18.27 2.93
N ASP A 111 -4.78 18.17 4.27
CA ASP A 111 -4.42 19.27 5.16
C ASP A 111 -2.91 19.19 5.50
N TYR A 112 -2.37 20.22 6.16
CA TYR A 112 -0.96 20.37 6.54
C TYR A 112 -0.69 20.02 8.00
N ALA A 113 -1.65 19.45 8.71
CA ALA A 113 -1.46 19.05 10.10
C ALA A 113 -0.50 17.87 10.22
N ASN A 114 0.29 17.84 11.29
CA ASN A 114 1.23 16.74 11.52
C ASN A 114 0.59 15.45 12.05
N CYS A 115 -0.74 15.39 12.14
CA CYS A 115 -1.53 14.22 12.56
C CYS A 115 -2.47 13.71 11.46
N VAL A 116 -2.18 14.00 10.20
CA VAL A 116 -2.95 13.49 9.07
C VAL A 116 -2.87 11.97 8.99
N VAL A 117 -4.01 11.30 8.79
CA VAL A 117 -4.12 9.84 8.84
C VAL A 117 -5.14 9.26 7.86
N MET A 118 -5.89 10.10 7.13
CA MET A 118 -7.00 9.61 6.32
C MET A 118 -7.23 10.41 5.03
N PHE A 119 -7.78 9.74 4.05
CA PHE A 119 -8.60 10.32 2.98
C PHE A 119 -10.07 10.00 3.25
N THR A 120 -10.97 10.83 2.75
CA THR A 120 -12.41 10.57 2.83
C THR A 120 -12.85 9.51 1.80
N THR A 121 -14.11 9.09 1.88
CA THR A 121 -14.67 8.14 0.92
C THR A 121 -14.75 8.75 -0.47
N ASP A 122 -15.18 10.01 -0.58
CA ASP A 122 -15.34 10.67 -1.87
C ASP A 122 -13.98 11.11 -2.46
N GLN A 123 -13.01 11.45 -1.62
CA GLN A 123 -11.61 11.60 -2.07
C GLN A 123 -11.07 10.29 -2.66
N SER A 124 -11.31 9.15 -2.01
CA SER A 124 -10.92 7.85 -2.53
C SER A 124 -11.61 7.53 -3.86
N ALA A 125 -12.90 7.87 -4.00
CA ALA A 125 -13.64 7.70 -5.25
C ALA A 125 -13.06 8.58 -6.37
N GLN A 126 -12.72 9.84 -6.07
CA GLN A 126 -12.08 10.75 -7.02
C GLN A 126 -10.71 10.25 -7.47
N MET A 127 -9.87 9.80 -6.54
CA MET A 127 -8.56 9.22 -6.88
C MET A 127 -8.70 8.01 -7.82
N ASN A 128 -9.65 7.11 -7.55
CA ASN A 128 -9.93 5.95 -8.40
C ASN A 128 -10.48 6.36 -9.78
N ASN A 129 -11.28 7.42 -9.85
CA ASN A 129 -11.75 7.98 -11.11
C ASN A 129 -10.59 8.52 -11.95
N VAL A 130 -9.65 9.25 -11.35
CA VAL A 130 -8.43 9.73 -12.03
C VAL A 130 -7.57 8.57 -12.52
N LEU A 131 -7.36 7.54 -11.70
CA LEU A 131 -6.63 6.34 -12.11
C LEU A 131 -7.25 5.69 -13.34
N SER A 132 -8.56 5.54 -13.37
CA SER A 132 -9.25 4.86 -14.47
C SER A 132 -9.40 5.71 -15.73
N SER A 133 -9.57 7.03 -15.59
CA SER A 133 -9.88 7.92 -16.71
C SER A 133 -8.68 8.67 -17.29
N LEU A 134 -7.82 9.23 -16.42
CA LEU A 134 -6.68 10.06 -16.84
C LEU A 134 -5.34 9.33 -16.76
N ARG A 135 -5.23 8.30 -15.93
CA ARG A 135 -3.99 7.54 -15.69
C ARG A 135 -4.17 6.02 -15.86
N PRO A 136 -4.97 5.52 -16.85
CA PRO A 136 -5.24 4.09 -16.99
C PRO A 136 -3.96 3.27 -17.21
N GLY A 137 -2.91 3.89 -17.72
CA GLY A 137 -1.62 3.25 -17.89
C GLY A 137 -0.93 2.83 -16.59
N LEU A 138 -1.29 3.42 -15.45
CA LEU A 138 -0.78 2.97 -14.14
C LEU A 138 -1.41 1.64 -13.73
N LEU A 139 -2.68 1.44 -14.07
CA LEU A 139 -3.42 0.20 -13.75
C LEU A 139 -3.00 -0.98 -14.63
N THR A 140 -2.45 -0.70 -15.81
CA THR A 140 -2.07 -1.73 -16.80
C THR A 140 -0.55 -1.81 -16.97
N ASN A 141 0.20 -1.15 -16.10
CA ASN A 141 1.64 -1.06 -16.23
C ASN A 141 2.30 -2.37 -15.79
N ASN A 142 2.98 -3.02 -16.72
CA ASN A 142 3.86 -4.16 -16.48
C ASN A 142 5.33 -3.73 -16.44
N ALA A 143 5.61 -2.56 -15.87
CA ALA A 143 6.95 -1.92 -15.88
C ALA A 143 8.03 -2.76 -15.21
N CYS A 144 7.65 -3.55 -14.25
CA CYS A 144 8.56 -4.52 -13.64
C CYS A 144 8.70 -5.79 -14.49
N GLY A 145 8.33 -5.71 -15.76
CA GLY A 145 8.44 -6.82 -16.74
C GLY A 145 7.85 -8.09 -16.18
N THR A 146 6.65 -8.44 -16.62
CA THR A 146 5.95 -9.66 -16.24
C THR A 146 5.67 -9.81 -14.75
N VAL A 147 4.39 -9.70 -14.40
CA VAL A 147 3.82 -10.31 -13.19
C VAL A 147 4.66 -9.98 -11.96
N ILE A 148 4.11 -9.32 -10.97
CA ILE A 148 4.59 -9.65 -9.62
C ILE A 148 4.77 -11.16 -9.68
N PRO A 149 5.98 -11.72 -9.59
CA PRO A 149 6.12 -13.15 -9.62
C PRO A 149 5.24 -13.61 -8.46
N GLY A 150 4.16 -14.31 -8.78
CA GLY A 150 3.47 -15.03 -7.72
C GLY A 150 4.53 -15.83 -6.99
N PRO A 151 4.31 -16.20 -5.74
CA PRO A 151 5.30 -16.91 -4.95
C PRO A 151 6.01 -17.93 -5.82
N CYS A 152 7.33 -17.96 -5.74
CA CYS A 152 8.18 -18.85 -6.54
C CYS A 152 7.54 -20.24 -6.59
N VAL A 153 7.17 -20.69 -7.78
CA VAL A 153 6.61 -22.03 -7.95
C VAL A 153 7.76 -23.04 -7.84
N PRO A 154 7.85 -23.77 -6.75
CA PRO A 154 8.92 -24.72 -6.57
C PRO A 154 8.80 -25.85 -7.61
N THR A 155 9.93 -26.30 -8.12
CA THR A 155 10.01 -27.46 -9.02
C THR A 155 10.76 -28.58 -8.34
N SER A 156 10.28 -29.80 -8.48
CA SER A 156 10.94 -31.00 -8.01
C SER A 156 11.16 -31.95 -9.17
N SER A 157 12.34 -32.56 -9.24
CA SER A 157 12.67 -33.54 -10.28
C SER A 157 11.89 -34.86 -10.14
N ASN A 158 11.47 -35.20 -8.93
CA ASN A 158 10.79 -36.45 -8.62
C ASN A 158 9.29 -36.27 -8.28
N GLY A 159 8.79 -35.04 -8.28
CA GLY A 159 7.43 -34.73 -7.85
C GLY A 159 7.16 -35.27 -6.43
N THR A 160 5.93 -35.70 -6.21
CA THR A 160 5.46 -36.26 -4.92
C THR A 160 5.54 -37.79 -4.86
N GLY A 161 6.17 -38.43 -5.87
CA GLY A 161 6.13 -39.87 -6.06
C GLY A 161 6.85 -40.71 -5.00
N LEU A 162 7.71 -40.09 -4.19
CA LEU A 162 8.45 -40.77 -3.11
C LEU A 162 7.82 -40.57 -1.73
N GLY A 163 6.68 -39.93 -1.64
CA GLY A 163 6.05 -39.61 -0.36
C GLY A 163 6.56 -38.31 0.29
N ASP A 164 7.44 -37.57 -0.40
CA ASP A 164 7.98 -36.27 0.00
C ASP A 164 7.01 -35.16 -0.47
N PHE A 165 6.06 -34.82 0.38
CA PHE A 165 5.07 -33.77 0.14
C PHE A 165 4.43 -33.28 1.45
N ILE A 166 3.81 -32.12 1.40
CA ILE A 166 2.95 -31.61 2.48
C ILE A 166 1.57 -32.22 2.30
N ASP A 167 1.14 -33.04 3.27
CA ASP A 167 -0.17 -33.70 3.27
C ASP A 167 -1.25 -32.87 3.99
N GLY A 168 -0.84 -31.93 4.81
CA GLY A 168 -1.81 -31.04 5.47
C GLY A 168 -1.19 -29.77 6.01
N VAL A 169 -2.04 -28.73 6.05
CA VAL A 169 -1.73 -27.43 6.66
C VAL A 169 -2.92 -26.96 7.47
N GLN A 170 -2.67 -26.58 8.72
CA GLN A 170 -3.67 -25.96 9.59
C GLN A 170 -3.12 -24.66 10.18
N LEU A 171 -3.90 -23.59 10.11
CA LEU A 171 -3.60 -22.28 10.71
C LEU A 171 -4.90 -21.49 10.90
N GLY A 172 -5.24 -21.13 12.12
CA GLY A 172 -6.50 -20.47 12.41
C GLY A 172 -7.70 -21.27 11.89
N SER A 173 -8.49 -20.71 10.98
CA SER A 173 -9.62 -21.40 10.34
C SER A 173 -9.23 -22.25 9.12
N ILE A 174 -8.00 -22.17 8.66
CA ILE A 174 -7.49 -23.03 7.58
C ILE A 174 -7.33 -24.46 8.10
N SER A 175 -7.96 -25.41 7.43
CA SER A 175 -7.78 -26.84 7.67
C SER A 175 -7.79 -27.57 6.33
N ASN A 176 -6.62 -27.64 5.70
CA ASN A 176 -6.39 -28.37 4.45
C ASN A 176 -5.67 -29.68 4.80
N LEU A 177 -6.40 -30.73 4.99
CA LEU A 177 -5.90 -32.06 5.37
C LEU A 177 -6.08 -33.05 4.22
N ASN A 178 -5.18 -34.05 4.15
CA ASN A 178 -5.13 -35.05 3.09
C ASN A 178 -5.05 -34.40 1.70
N SER A 179 -4.33 -33.28 1.63
CA SER A 179 -4.06 -32.58 0.38
C SER A 179 -2.99 -33.28 -0.46
N GLY A 180 -2.52 -34.40 0.02
CA GLY A 180 -1.39 -35.21 -0.42
C GLY A 180 -1.21 -35.39 -1.89
N GLY A 181 0.03 -35.50 -2.26
CA GLY A 181 0.53 -35.41 -3.62
C GLY A 181 -0.26 -36.18 -4.66
N THR A 182 -0.99 -35.45 -5.46
CA THR A 182 -1.40 -35.99 -6.75
C THR A 182 -0.13 -36.24 -7.57
N SER A 183 0.04 -37.44 -8.08
CA SER A 183 1.23 -37.86 -8.83
C SER A 183 1.59 -36.82 -9.90
N GLY A 184 2.73 -36.17 -9.73
CA GLY A 184 3.31 -35.22 -10.69
C GLY A 184 3.16 -33.73 -10.34
N ALA A 185 2.34 -33.31 -9.40
CA ALA A 185 2.26 -31.90 -8.98
C ALA A 185 3.36 -31.59 -7.95
N THR A 186 4.19 -30.58 -8.25
CA THR A 186 5.22 -30.11 -7.34
C THR A 186 4.77 -28.88 -6.54
N TYR A 187 3.64 -28.30 -6.92
CA TYR A 187 3.06 -27.10 -6.34
C TYR A 187 1.54 -27.11 -6.45
N ASN A 188 0.87 -26.76 -5.36
CA ASN A 188 -0.57 -26.57 -5.33
C ASN A 188 -0.90 -25.16 -4.80
N ASN A 189 -1.74 -24.43 -5.53
CA ASN A 189 -2.24 -23.14 -5.11
C ASN A 189 -3.65 -23.29 -4.51
N TYR A 190 -3.77 -22.99 -3.23
CA TYR A 190 -5.03 -23.07 -2.47
C TYR A 190 -5.59 -21.68 -2.07
N THR A 191 -5.03 -20.59 -2.57
CA THR A 191 -5.41 -19.22 -2.17
C THR A 191 -6.87 -18.88 -2.45
N ALA A 192 -7.49 -19.51 -3.45
CA ALA A 192 -8.92 -19.35 -3.75
C ALA A 192 -9.85 -20.19 -2.86
N GLN A 193 -9.31 -21.16 -2.11
CA GLN A 193 -10.09 -22.14 -1.35
C GLN A 193 -10.05 -21.88 0.15
N PHE A 194 -8.92 -21.36 0.65
CA PHE A 194 -8.69 -21.18 2.07
C PHE A 194 -8.30 -19.74 2.39
N ILE A 195 -8.95 -19.20 3.40
CA ILE A 195 -8.67 -17.89 3.98
C ILE A 195 -8.82 -17.97 5.49
N THR A 196 -7.96 -17.27 6.23
CA THR A 196 -8.08 -17.10 7.68
C THR A 196 -7.78 -15.68 8.07
N GLN A 197 -8.24 -15.29 9.23
CA GLN A 197 -7.90 -14.02 9.87
C GLN A 197 -7.07 -14.30 11.11
N LEU A 198 -5.90 -13.73 11.17
CA LEU A 198 -5.01 -13.80 12.33
C LEU A 198 -5.05 -12.48 13.08
N GLN A 199 -5.09 -12.54 14.40
CA GLN A 199 -5.10 -11.34 15.23
C GLN A 199 -3.69 -10.74 15.31
N ARG A 200 -3.55 -9.48 14.92
CA ARG A 200 -2.27 -8.77 15.05
C ARG A 200 -1.82 -8.73 16.53
N GLY A 201 -0.59 -9.16 16.79
CA GLY A 201 -0.06 -9.27 18.14
C GLY A 201 -0.55 -10.50 18.92
N GLY A 202 -1.38 -11.33 18.30
CA GLY A 202 -1.75 -12.65 18.82
C GLY A 202 -0.70 -13.70 18.52
N SER A 203 -0.96 -14.93 18.99
CA SER A 203 -0.15 -16.12 18.68
C SER A 203 -1.08 -17.19 18.13
N ASP A 204 -0.70 -17.73 16.97
CA ASP A 204 -1.39 -18.85 16.33
C ASP A 204 -0.39 -20.00 16.09
N THR A 205 -0.92 -21.21 15.99
CA THR A 205 -0.09 -22.39 15.73
C THR A 205 -0.25 -22.81 14.28
N LEU A 206 0.86 -22.81 13.53
CA LEU A 206 0.94 -23.44 12.22
C LEU A 206 1.28 -24.91 12.41
N THR A 207 0.41 -25.79 11.92
CA THR A 207 0.64 -27.24 11.88
C THR A 207 0.83 -27.67 10.43
N ILE A 208 1.94 -28.38 10.16
CA ILE A 208 2.23 -28.96 8.86
C ILE A 208 2.29 -30.49 9.03
N THR A 209 1.56 -31.20 8.19
CA THR A 209 1.61 -32.66 8.14
C THR A 209 2.37 -33.08 6.88
N SER A 210 3.40 -33.90 7.04
CA SER A 210 4.18 -34.47 5.93
C SER A 210 3.51 -35.72 5.37
N GLY A 211 3.93 -36.08 4.15
CA GLY A 211 3.68 -37.39 3.59
C GLY A 211 4.45 -38.51 4.31
N THR A 212 4.71 -39.60 3.63
CA THR A 212 5.32 -40.79 4.23
C THR A 212 6.84 -40.81 4.21
N PHE A 213 7.48 -39.87 3.53
CA PHE A 213 8.94 -39.73 3.53
C PHE A 213 9.44 -39.10 4.83
N ALA A 214 10.61 -39.55 5.30
CA ALA A 214 11.29 -38.96 6.45
C ALA A 214 12.81 -39.20 6.34
N PRO A 215 13.65 -38.24 6.78
CA PRO A 215 13.32 -36.95 7.37
C PRO A 215 13.01 -35.87 6.31
N ASP A 216 11.95 -35.13 6.52
CA ASP A 216 11.59 -33.98 5.66
C ASP A 216 12.00 -32.66 6.30
N ARG A 217 12.32 -31.69 5.48
CA ARG A 217 12.53 -30.30 5.89
C ARG A 217 11.40 -29.41 5.37
N PHE A 218 10.82 -28.64 6.26
CA PHE A 218 9.77 -27.68 5.97
C PHE A 218 10.24 -26.28 6.28
N ALA A 219 9.80 -25.32 5.50
CA ALA A 219 9.93 -23.91 5.82
C ALA A 219 8.60 -23.22 5.52
N ALA A 220 8.29 -22.18 6.30
CA ALA A 220 7.08 -21.41 6.14
C ALA A 220 7.39 -19.91 6.06
N TRP A 221 6.66 -19.21 5.21
CA TRP A 221 6.74 -17.77 5.04
C TRP A 221 5.35 -17.17 5.07
N ILE A 222 5.25 -15.89 5.45
CA ILE A 222 4.07 -15.05 5.27
C ILE A 222 4.54 -13.78 4.56
N ASP A 223 3.94 -13.50 3.41
CA ASP A 223 4.09 -12.22 2.71
C ASP A 223 3.40 -11.12 3.55
N MET A 224 4.21 -10.40 4.35
CA MET A 224 3.72 -9.42 5.34
C MET A 224 3.49 -8.06 4.73
N ASP A 225 4.25 -7.68 3.71
CA ASP A 225 4.14 -6.41 3.01
C ASP A 225 3.31 -6.47 1.73
N ARG A 226 2.91 -7.70 1.34
CA ARG A 226 2.03 -8.00 0.21
C ARG A 226 2.60 -7.62 -1.15
N ASP A 227 3.89 -7.74 -1.29
CA ASP A 227 4.57 -7.48 -2.56
C ASP A 227 4.59 -8.71 -3.49
N GLY A 228 4.15 -9.87 -3.01
CA GLY A 228 4.07 -11.13 -3.74
C GLY A 228 5.39 -11.91 -3.76
N LEU A 229 6.41 -11.47 -3.04
CA LEU A 229 7.68 -12.17 -2.85
C LEU A 229 7.72 -12.75 -1.42
N PHE A 230 8.68 -13.64 -1.19
CA PHE A 230 8.94 -14.19 0.13
C PHE A 230 10.40 -13.96 0.51
N GLU A 231 10.68 -12.90 1.25
CA GLU A 231 12.02 -12.55 1.68
C GLU A 231 12.44 -13.31 2.95
N ALA A 232 13.73 -13.19 3.27
CA ALA A 232 14.27 -13.80 4.49
C ALA A 232 13.65 -13.23 5.78
N SER A 233 13.20 -11.98 5.75
CA SER A 233 12.50 -11.29 6.84
C SER A 233 11.09 -11.83 7.11
N GLU A 234 10.50 -12.51 6.15
CA GLU A 234 9.14 -13.05 6.17
C GLU A 234 9.10 -14.55 6.49
N LYS A 235 10.28 -15.15 6.64
CA LYS A 235 10.41 -16.54 7.01
C LYS A 235 10.03 -16.76 8.47
N LEU A 236 8.97 -17.51 8.71
CA LEU A 236 8.51 -17.87 10.05
C LEU A 236 9.42 -18.89 10.73
N GLY A 237 9.98 -19.81 9.97
CA GLY A 237 10.87 -20.84 10.50
C GLY A 237 11.17 -21.98 9.55
N GLU A 238 12.07 -22.84 10.00
CA GLU A 238 12.39 -24.14 9.40
C GLU A 238 12.11 -25.25 10.41
N PHE A 239 11.58 -26.35 9.92
CA PHE A 239 11.19 -27.51 10.73
C PHE A 239 11.70 -28.77 10.07
N THR A 240 12.05 -29.75 10.88
CA THR A 240 12.44 -31.08 10.40
C THR A 240 11.62 -32.12 11.16
N ASN A 241 10.93 -33.00 10.44
CA ASN A 241 10.39 -34.20 11.08
C ASN A 241 11.49 -35.25 11.25
N THR A 242 11.37 -36.07 12.25
CA THR A 242 12.31 -37.17 12.55
C THR A 242 11.59 -38.51 12.52
#